data_2bd57e1286e19dd357679e3897dca011
#
_entry.id   2bd57e1286e19dd357679e3897dca011
#
_cell.length_a   1.000
_cell.length_b   1.000
_cell.length_c   1.000
_cell.angle_alpha   90.00
_cell.angle_beta   90.00
_cell.angle_gamma   90.00
#
_symmetry.space_group_name_H-M   'P 1'
#
loop_
_entity.id
_entity.type
_entity.pdbx_description
1 polymer ?
#
loop_
_entity_poly.entity_id
_entity_poly.type
_entity_poly.pdbx_seq_one_letter_code
_entity_poly.pdbx_strand_id
1 'polypeptide(L)'
;MRFAWIDLREVPGPQLQAVVDAAVHTRMAGVLATDAELLATLPPTVTRVLIPGNPATDTAKKPGAKETKETKGADDSKQTKATAGAGWDVLLRTFTTQDELDALAAGNRAAGGTPTAGFIDVRDDRTLRLSCAGAMALPYTVIHFADPTKIPLEIVLAAAESAEGKLLTTVADLEEAAIVFDVLERGSDGILYPPRTADEVFALARLLEATTPQLELATLTVESIQHVGLGDRVCVDTCSHFEEDEGILVGSYSSGFILCCSETHPLPYMPTRPFRVNAGALHSYTLGPENRTSYLSEVGSGHALLAVGADGRTRRVVVGRAKLESRPLLEIRAHAEDGQLVSLTVQDDWHVRVLGPGGKVLNVTELRTGDELLGYLATDKRHVGLPIGEFCKES
;
A
#
# COMPACT_ATOMS: atom_id res chain seq x y z
N MET A 1 -9.24 3.46 3.36
CA MET A 1 -7.97 4.10 3.78
C MET A 1 -7.21 3.09 4.60
N ARG A 2 -5.98 2.77 4.22
CA ARG A 2 -5.08 1.84 4.94
C ARG A 2 -4.64 2.48 6.26
N PHE A 3 -4.51 1.69 7.33
CA PHE A 3 -4.08 2.18 8.62
C PHE A 3 -3.22 1.16 9.37
N ALA A 4 -2.55 1.60 10.44
CA ALA A 4 -1.78 0.70 11.28
C ALA A 4 -2.04 0.96 12.77
N TRP A 5 -2.02 -0.13 13.54
CA TRP A 5 -1.84 -0.10 14.98
C TRP A 5 -0.41 -0.50 15.31
N ILE A 6 0.23 0.27 16.17
CA ILE A 6 1.58 0.01 16.65
C ILE A 6 1.52 -0.89 17.88
N ASP A 7 2.18 -2.04 17.81
CA ASP A 7 2.25 -3.00 18.91
C ASP A 7 3.47 -2.73 19.79
N LEU A 8 3.25 -2.24 20.99
CA LEU A 8 4.31 -1.90 21.93
C LEU A 8 4.82 -3.07 22.79
N ARG A 9 4.21 -4.26 22.68
CA ARG A 9 4.54 -5.40 23.55
C ARG A 9 5.98 -5.90 23.39
N GLU A 10 6.52 -5.79 22.19
CA GLU A 10 7.87 -6.28 21.84
C GLU A 10 8.89 -5.16 21.65
N VAL A 11 8.49 -3.90 21.85
CA VAL A 11 9.39 -2.76 21.72
C VAL A 11 10.43 -2.80 22.83
N PRO A 12 11.75 -2.72 22.51
CA PRO A 12 12.80 -2.67 23.52
C PRO A 12 12.61 -1.46 24.46
N GLY A 13 12.73 -1.66 25.77
CA GLY A 13 12.50 -0.62 26.79
C GLY A 13 13.19 0.72 26.50
N PRO A 14 14.47 0.76 26.06
CA PRO A 14 15.17 2.00 25.71
C PRO A 14 14.56 2.73 24.51
N GLN A 15 13.82 2.03 23.63
CA GLN A 15 13.20 2.59 22.44
C GLN A 15 11.73 2.96 22.63
N LEU A 16 11.12 2.53 23.73
CA LEU A 16 9.66 2.63 23.94
C LEU A 16 9.15 4.06 23.79
N GLN A 17 9.78 5.02 24.48
CA GLN A 17 9.34 6.42 24.40
C GLN A 17 9.52 6.99 22.99
N ALA A 18 10.63 6.72 22.32
CA ALA A 18 10.89 7.18 20.96
C ALA A 18 9.87 6.61 19.95
N VAL A 19 9.50 5.34 20.10
CA VAL A 19 8.47 4.69 19.26
C VAL A 19 7.09 5.31 19.52
N VAL A 20 6.73 5.56 20.78
CA VAL A 20 5.47 6.22 21.16
C VAL A 20 5.41 7.64 20.57
N ASP A 21 6.47 8.42 20.73
CA ASP A 21 6.54 9.78 20.21
C ASP A 21 6.44 9.79 18.66
N ALA A 22 7.11 8.86 18.00
CA ALA A 22 7.02 8.69 16.54
C ALA A 22 5.59 8.32 16.11
N ALA A 23 4.92 7.40 16.81
CA ALA A 23 3.54 6.98 16.50
C ALA A 23 2.54 8.16 16.64
N VAL A 24 2.72 9.00 17.66
CA VAL A 24 1.91 10.21 17.85
C VAL A 24 2.22 11.26 16.78
N HIS A 25 3.50 11.49 16.49
CA HIS A 25 3.95 12.48 15.50
C HIS A 25 3.44 12.13 14.09
N THR A 26 3.54 10.87 13.69
CA THR A 26 3.07 10.36 12.39
C THR A 26 1.56 10.10 12.34
N ARG A 27 0.83 10.37 13.43
CA ARG A 27 -0.62 10.17 13.52
C ARG A 27 -1.04 8.73 13.19
N MET A 28 -0.30 7.74 13.71
CA MET A 28 -0.71 6.34 13.59
C MET A 28 -2.14 6.16 14.13
N ALA A 29 -2.93 5.33 13.46
CA ALA A 29 -4.35 5.16 13.79
C ALA A 29 -4.57 4.60 15.19
N GLY A 30 -3.63 3.78 15.70
CA GLY A 30 -3.74 3.26 17.06
C GLY A 30 -2.42 2.76 17.63
N VAL A 31 -2.42 2.61 18.94
CA VAL A 31 -1.31 2.04 19.71
C VAL A 31 -1.86 0.96 20.63
N LEU A 32 -1.28 -0.23 20.58
CA LEU A 32 -1.61 -1.39 21.39
C LEU A 32 -0.56 -1.58 22.50
N ALA A 33 -1.01 -1.68 23.75
CA ALA A 33 -0.16 -1.99 24.89
C ALA A 33 -0.91 -2.82 25.94
N THR A 34 -0.15 -3.43 26.85
CA THR A 34 -0.66 -4.09 28.05
C THR A 34 -0.79 -3.13 29.24
N ASP A 35 -0.11 -1.99 29.18
CA ASP A 35 -0.07 -0.97 30.22
C ASP A 35 -1.12 0.11 29.96
N ALA A 36 -2.16 0.13 30.80
CA ALA A 36 -3.23 1.11 30.71
C ALA A 36 -2.78 2.53 31.11
N GLU A 37 -1.77 2.67 31.98
CA GLU A 37 -1.24 3.96 32.39
C GLU A 37 -0.50 4.61 31.24
N LEU A 38 0.31 3.83 30.51
CA LEU A 38 0.96 4.29 29.28
C LEU A 38 -0.06 4.75 28.23
N LEU A 39 -1.10 3.95 27.99
CA LEU A 39 -2.15 4.31 27.04
C LEU A 39 -2.89 5.61 27.44
N ALA A 40 -3.09 5.84 28.71
CA ALA A 40 -3.76 7.05 29.20
C ALA A 40 -2.95 8.33 28.93
N THR A 41 -1.64 8.25 28.67
CA THR A 41 -0.79 9.39 28.31
C THR A 41 -0.93 9.80 26.84
N LEU A 42 -1.49 8.94 25.99
CA LEU A 42 -1.62 9.21 24.55
C LEU A 42 -2.73 10.22 24.26
N PRO A 43 -2.53 11.05 23.24
CA PRO A 43 -3.55 12.00 22.81
C PRO A 43 -4.79 11.28 22.24
N PRO A 44 -5.99 11.91 22.32
CA PRO A 44 -7.24 11.30 21.85
C PRO A 44 -7.29 11.12 20.32
N THR A 45 -6.31 11.63 19.60
CA THR A 45 -6.16 11.44 18.14
C THR A 45 -5.62 10.07 17.76
N VAL A 46 -5.10 9.31 18.72
CA VAL A 46 -4.58 7.95 18.53
C VAL A 46 -5.48 6.97 19.27
N THR A 47 -6.02 5.97 18.59
CA THR A 47 -6.84 4.92 19.22
C THR A 47 -5.99 4.12 20.20
N ARG A 48 -6.38 4.15 21.47
CA ARG A 48 -5.68 3.45 22.55
C ARG A 48 -6.27 2.05 22.67
N VAL A 49 -5.46 1.04 22.35
CA VAL A 49 -5.89 -0.36 22.32
C VAL A 49 -5.26 -1.10 23.50
N LEU A 50 -6.09 -1.51 24.46
CA LEU A 50 -5.64 -2.30 25.60
C LEU A 50 -5.75 -3.79 25.29
N ILE A 51 -4.67 -4.54 25.48
CA ILE A 51 -4.70 -5.99 25.58
C ILE A 51 -4.47 -6.37 27.05
N PRO A 52 -5.43 -7.02 27.72
CA PRO A 52 -5.24 -7.45 29.11
C PRO A 52 -4.06 -8.41 29.20
N GLY A 53 -3.14 -8.18 30.14
CA GLY A 53 -2.04 -9.11 30.43
C GLY A 53 -2.63 -10.48 30.80
N ASN A 54 -2.02 -11.54 30.26
CA ASN A 54 -2.41 -12.90 30.66
C ASN A 54 -1.91 -13.11 32.11
N PRO A 55 -2.77 -13.31 33.09
CA PRO A 55 -2.33 -13.47 34.48
C PRO A 55 -1.38 -14.66 34.70
N ALA A 56 -1.21 -15.55 33.69
CA ALA A 56 -0.31 -16.71 33.77
C ALA A 56 1.16 -16.38 33.47
N THR A 57 1.49 -15.21 32.88
CA THR A 57 2.87 -14.85 32.49
C THR A 57 3.55 -13.85 33.43
N ASP A 58 2.81 -13.21 34.34
CA ASP A 58 3.37 -12.22 35.29
C ASP A 58 4.04 -12.83 36.52
N THR A 59 4.08 -14.17 36.67
CA THR A 59 4.71 -14.85 37.81
C THR A 59 6.21 -15.11 37.66
N ALA A 60 6.85 -14.68 36.58
CA ALA A 60 8.26 -14.96 36.31
C ALA A 60 9.20 -13.75 36.49
N LYS A 61 9.03 -12.90 37.51
CA LYS A 61 10.11 -12.03 38.05
C LYS A 61 9.74 -11.36 39.36
N LYS A 62 9.91 -12.12 40.48
CA LYS A 62 10.42 -11.57 41.76
C LYS A 62 10.88 -12.73 42.62
N PRO A 63 12.17 -12.82 43.04
CA PRO A 63 12.58 -13.73 44.08
C PRO A 63 12.38 -13.07 45.44
N GLY A 64 11.61 -13.74 46.31
CA GLY A 64 11.68 -13.57 47.73
C GLY A 64 10.49 -12.92 48.42
N ALA A 65 9.43 -13.69 48.74
CA ALA A 65 8.64 -13.51 49.93
C ALA A 65 7.90 -14.82 50.24
N LYS A 66 7.91 -15.18 51.51
CA LYS A 66 7.55 -16.47 52.13
C LYS A 66 6.08 -16.86 51.93
N GLU A 67 5.91 -18.18 51.75
CA GLU A 67 4.62 -18.89 51.79
C GLU A 67 3.82 -18.62 53.09
N THR A 68 2.56 -18.31 52.90
CA THR A 68 1.50 -18.66 53.83
C THR A 68 0.33 -19.25 53.05
N LYS A 69 0.06 -20.52 53.36
CA LYS A 69 -1.12 -21.27 52.89
C LYS A 69 -2.37 -20.66 53.48
N GLU A 70 -3.40 -20.39 52.65
CA GLU A 70 -4.77 -20.71 53.00
C GLU A 70 -5.67 -20.81 51.76
N THR A 71 -6.39 -21.90 51.75
CA THR A 71 -7.41 -22.33 50.79
C THR A 71 -8.69 -21.52 50.93
N LYS A 72 -9.31 -21.11 49.81
CA LYS A 72 -10.74 -21.35 49.53
C LYS A 72 -11.18 -20.69 48.21
N GLY A 73 -12.00 -21.44 47.47
CA GLY A 73 -12.54 -21.09 46.18
C GLY A 73 -13.18 -19.71 46.10
N ALA A 74 -13.00 -19.06 45.01
CA ALA A 74 -13.70 -17.85 44.66
C ALA A 74 -14.18 -17.94 43.22
N ASP A 75 -15.43 -17.82 43.13
CA ASP A 75 -16.38 -17.59 42.05
C ASP A 75 -15.85 -16.57 41.02
N ASP A 76 -15.69 -17.03 39.80
CA ASP A 76 -15.08 -16.28 38.71
C ASP A 76 -16.15 -15.48 37.92
N SER A 77 -17.04 -14.79 38.65
CA SER A 77 -18.08 -13.92 38.10
C SER A 77 -17.92 -12.44 38.49
N LYS A 78 -16.72 -11.87 38.34
CA LYS A 78 -16.54 -10.41 38.31
C LYS A 78 -16.35 -9.92 36.87
N GLN A 79 -17.47 -9.78 36.15
CA GLN A 79 -17.59 -8.87 35.04
C GLN A 79 -17.07 -7.50 35.48
N THR A 80 -15.89 -7.11 34.96
CA THR A 80 -15.39 -5.73 35.09
C THR A 80 -16.33 -4.84 34.27
N LYS A 81 -17.23 -4.12 34.97
CA LYS A 81 -18.00 -3.03 34.35
C LYS A 81 -17.02 -2.03 33.78
N ALA A 82 -17.01 -1.88 32.43
CA ALA A 82 -16.32 -0.82 31.77
C ALA A 82 -16.92 0.52 32.18
N THR A 83 -16.18 1.28 32.95
CA THR A 83 -16.51 2.64 33.35
C THR A 83 -16.05 3.60 32.24
N ALA A 84 -16.94 4.48 31.80
CA ALA A 84 -16.59 5.66 31.01
C ALA A 84 -15.53 6.48 31.76
N GLY A 85 -14.29 6.53 31.25
CA GLY A 85 -13.11 7.09 31.90
C GLY A 85 -11.91 6.15 31.91
N ALA A 86 -12.03 4.93 31.39
CA ALA A 86 -10.91 4.03 31.19
C ALA A 86 -9.92 4.66 30.17
N GLY A 87 -8.63 4.64 30.48
CA GLY A 87 -7.58 5.26 29.65
C GLY A 87 -7.35 4.60 28.27
N TRP A 88 -8.33 3.87 27.74
CA TRP A 88 -8.30 3.21 26.43
C TRP A 88 -9.64 3.30 25.71
N ASP A 89 -9.59 3.16 24.37
CA ASP A 89 -10.73 3.30 23.46
C ASP A 89 -11.22 1.94 22.93
N VAL A 90 -10.34 0.94 22.80
CA VAL A 90 -10.63 -0.40 22.30
C VAL A 90 -10.01 -1.45 23.24
N LEU A 91 -10.75 -2.51 23.53
CA LEU A 91 -10.25 -3.67 24.28
C LEU A 91 -9.99 -4.82 23.31
N LEU A 92 -8.75 -5.30 23.19
CA LEU A 92 -8.42 -6.46 22.37
C LEU A 92 -8.51 -7.75 23.19
N ARG A 93 -9.31 -8.71 22.73
CA ARG A 93 -9.47 -10.03 23.36
C ARG A 93 -9.25 -11.16 22.38
N THR A 94 -8.53 -12.19 22.81
CA THR A 94 -8.38 -13.42 22.04
C THR A 94 -9.66 -14.25 22.10
N PHE A 95 -10.02 -14.87 20.97
CA PHE A 95 -11.08 -15.87 20.90
C PHE A 95 -10.57 -17.09 20.12
N THR A 96 -10.99 -18.28 20.55
CA THR A 96 -10.56 -19.58 20.02
C THR A 96 -11.74 -20.51 19.73
N THR A 97 -12.92 -20.10 20.13
CA THR A 97 -14.19 -20.84 19.96
C THR A 97 -15.30 -19.93 19.45
N GLN A 98 -16.34 -20.54 18.87
CA GLN A 98 -17.52 -19.81 18.41
C GLN A 98 -18.26 -19.12 19.56
N ASP A 99 -18.37 -19.78 20.71
CA ASP A 99 -19.05 -19.22 21.89
C ASP A 99 -18.35 -17.96 22.41
N GLU A 100 -17.00 -17.93 22.38
CA GLU A 100 -16.22 -16.74 22.74
C GLU A 100 -16.44 -15.61 21.74
N LEU A 101 -16.48 -15.92 20.42
CA LEU A 101 -16.79 -14.95 19.39
C LEU A 101 -18.19 -14.37 19.56
N ASP A 102 -19.18 -15.22 19.80
CA ASP A 102 -20.57 -14.80 19.99
C ASP A 102 -20.74 -13.91 21.23
N ALA A 103 -20.00 -14.21 22.31
CA ALA A 103 -19.94 -13.38 23.51
C ALA A 103 -19.32 -11.99 23.21
N LEU A 104 -18.22 -11.92 22.43
CA LEU A 104 -17.61 -10.64 22.00
C LEU A 104 -18.57 -9.84 21.13
N ALA A 105 -19.21 -10.47 20.15
CA ALA A 105 -20.17 -9.83 19.27
C ALA A 105 -21.41 -9.32 20.02
N ALA A 106 -21.91 -10.08 21.01
CA ALA A 106 -23.01 -9.66 21.88
C ALA A 106 -22.61 -8.45 22.75
N GLY A 107 -21.39 -8.46 23.29
CA GLY A 107 -20.84 -7.34 24.07
C GLY A 107 -20.75 -6.04 23.25
N ASN A 108 -20.35 -6.11 21.99
CA ASN A 108 -20.27 -4.96 21.09
C ASN A 108 -21.64 -4.40 20.70
N ARG A 109 -22.69 -5.23 20.70
CA ARG A 109 -24.07 -4.79 20.40
C ARG A 109 -24.75 -4.10 21.60
N ALA A 110 -24.21 -4.27 22.79
CA ALA A 110 -24.74 -3.62 23.99
C ALA A 110 -24.42 -2.11 23.96
N ALA A 111 -25.45 -1.27 24.09
CA ALA A 111 -25.27 0.18 24.02
C ALA A 111 -24.37 0.72 25.14
N GLY A 112 -23.37 1.53 24.79
CA GLY A 112 -22.52 2.29 25.73
C GLY A 112 -21.30 1.55 26.26
N GLY A 113 -20.93 0.39 25.71
CA GLY A 113 -19.68 -0.32 26.06
C GLY A 113 -18.46 0.16 25.25
N THR A 114 -17.26 -0.02 25.81
CA THR A 114 -16.02 0.15 25.05
C THR A 114 -15.96 -0.90 23.93
N PRO A 115 -15.71 -0.52 22.67
CA PRO A 115 -15.57 -1.47 21.58
C PRO A 115 -14.53 -2.55 21.88
N THR A 116 -14.89 -3.81 21.64
CA THR A 116 -13.99 -4.95 21.82
C THR A 116 -13.56 -5.47 20.45
N ALA A 117 -12.26 -5.47 20.19
CA ALA A 117 -11.64 -6.10 19.05
C ALA A 117 -11.38 -7.59 19.36
N GLY A 118 -11.51 -8.44 18.35
CA GLY A 118 -11.15 -9.86 18.48
C GLY A 118 -9.75 -10.12 17.92
N PHE A 119 -8.95 -10.92 18.64
CA PHE A 119 -7.69 -11.46 18.14
C PHE A 119 -7.80 -12.96 17.93
N ILE A 120 -7.32 -13.46 16.80
CA ILE A 120 -7.28 -14.89 16.50
C ILE A 120 -5.96 -15.28 15.84
N ASP A 121 -5.40 -16.40 16.28
CA ASP A 121 -4.23 -17.06 15.66
C ASP A 121 -4.72 -18.18 14.74
N VAL A 122 -4.53 -18.02 13.44
CA VAL A 122 -4.97 -18.97 12.42
C VAL A 122 -3.86 -19.98 12.13
N ARG A 123 -4.13 -21.24 12.51
CA ARG A 123 -3.18 -22.36 12.37
C ARG A 123 -3.75 -23.55 11.60
N ASP A 124 -5.06 -23.60 11.43
CA ASP A 124 -5.79 -24.73 10.83
C ASP A 124 -7.12 -24.25 10.21
N ASP A 125 -7.80 -25.15 9.50
CA ASP A 125 -9.09 -24.87 8.86
C ASP A 125 -10.17 -24.41 9.86
N ARG A 126 -10.17 -24.91 11.09
CA ARG A 126 -11.14 -24.51 12.11
C ARG A 126 -10.94 -23.05 12.52
N THR A 127 -9.70 -22.66 12.81
CA THR A 127 -9.36 -21.29 13.19
C THR A 127 -9.49 -20.33 12.01
N LEU A 128 -9.27 -20.79 10.76
CA LEU A 128 -9.53 -20.02 9.55
C LEU A 128 -11.03 -19.71 9.39
N ARG A 129 -11.92 -20.71 9.55
CA ARG A 129 -13.38 -20.46 9.51
C ARG A 129 -13.84 -19.53 10.61
N LEU A 130 -13.28 -19.68 11.81
CA LEU A 130 -13.59 -18.81 12.94
C LEU A 130 -13.10 -17.38 12.69
N SER A 131 -11.96 -17.18 12.02
CA SER A 131 -11.48 -15.85 11.67
C SER A 131 -12.38 -15.17 10.62
N CYS A 132 -12.90 -15.92 9.65
CA CYS A 132 -13.92 -15.41 8.72
C CYS A 132 -15.18 -14.95 9.45
N ALA A 133 -15.67 -15.77 10.42
CA ALA A 133 -16.83 -15.38 11.22
C ALA A 133 -16.56 -14.14 12.08
N GLY A 134 -15.36 -14.03 12.66
CA GLY A 134 -14.91 -12.84 13.40
C GLY A 134 -14.90 -11.58 12.54
N ALA A 135 -14.33 -11.66 11.34
CA ALA A 135 -14.26 -10.54 10.40
C ALA A 135 -15.64 -10.01 9.97
N MET A 136 -16.66 -10.89 9.95
CA MET A 136 -18.04 -10.50 9.67
C MET A 136 -18.79 -9.95 10.87
N ALA A 137 -18.44 -10.33 12.10
CA ALA A 137 -19.24 -10.08 13.29
C ALA A 137 -18.72 -8.96 14.20
N LEU A 138 -17.41 -8.65 14.13
CA LEU A 138 -16.75 -7.72 15.06
C LEU A 138 -16.40 -6.39 14.38
N PRO A 139 -16.35 -5.27 15.11
CA PRO A 139 -15.93 -3.99 14.58
C PRO A 139 -14.45 -3.97 14.18
N TYR A 140 -13.61 -4.75 14.88
CA TYR A 140 -12.19 -4.97 14.54
C TYR A 140 -11.86 -6.44 14.77
N THR A 141 -11.23 -7.06 13.76
CA THR A 141 -10.67 -8.40 13.87
C THR A 141 -9.19 -8.37 13.51
N VAL A 142 -8.35 -8.70 14.47
CA VAL A 142 -6.90 -8.79 14.32
C VAL A 142 -6.53 -10.26 14.14
N ILE A 143 -5.87 -10.58 13.03
CA ILE A 143 -5.54 -11.96 12.67
C ILE A 143 -4.03 -12.12 12.56
N HIS A 144 -3.53 -13.16 13.23
CA HIS A 144 -2.19 -13.68 13.00
C HIS A 144 -2.30 -14.96 12.18
N PHE A 145 -1.53 -15.07 11.08
CA PHE A 145 -1.47 -16.27 10.27
C PHE A 145 -0.15 -17.01 10.54
N ALA A 146 -0.23 -18.25 11.02
CA ALA A 146 0.94 -19.11 11.19
C ALA A 146 1.49 -19.58 9.83
N ASP A 147 0.66 -19.65 8.78
CA ASP A 147 1.07 -19.94 7.42
C ASP A 147 1.66 -18.69 6.77
N PRO A 148 2.93 -18.75 6.28
CA PRO A 148 3.58 -17.60 5.64
C PRO A 148 3.00 -17.23 4.27
N THR A 149 2.19 -18.12 3.66
CA THR A 149 1.50 -17.83 2.40
C THR A 149 0.36 -16.83 2.63
N LYS A 150 -0.10 -16.16 1.59
CA LYS A 150 -1.21 -15.20 1.71
C LYS A 150 -2.58 -15.83 1.40
N ILE A 151 -2.63 -17.13 1.09
CA ILE A 151 -3.87 -17.85 0.78
C ILE A 151 -4.90 -17.76 1.92
N PRO A 152 -4.53 -17.97 3.21
CA PRO A 152 -5.50 -17.81 4.29
C PRO A 152 -6.07 -16.39 4.40
N LEU A 153 -5.25 -15.36 4.17
CA LEU A 153 -5.70 -13.98 4.15
C LEU A 153 -6.69 -13.71 3.02
N GLU A 154 -6.43 -14.24 1.82
CA GLU A 154 -7.34 -14.12 0.66
C GLU A 154 -8.73 -14.70 0.97
N ILE A 155 -8.79 -15.85 1.66
CA ILE A 155 -10.06 -16.49 2.06
C ILE A 155 -10.83 -15.59 3.03
N VAL A 156 -10.15 -14.99 4.01
CA VAL A 156 -10.80 -14.10 4.99
C VAL A 156 -11.27 -12.81 4.33
N LEU A 157 -10.46 -12.22 3.44
CA LEU A 157 -10.85 -11.03 2.69
C LEU A 157 -12.08 -11.26 1.84
N ALA A 158 -12.13 -12.39 1.13
CA ALA A 158 -13.31 -12.78 0.34
C ALA A 158 -14.56 -12.97 1.22
N ALA A 159 -14.41 -13.62 2.37
CA ALA A 159 -15.53 -13.81 3.32
C ALA A 159 -16.04 -12.49 3.92
N ALA A 160 -15.15 -11.52 4.14
CA ALA A 160 -15.44 -10.23 4.76
C ALA A 160 -15.76 -9.11 3.75
N GLU A 161 -15.96 -9.42 2.46
CA GLU A 161 -16.15 -8.41 1.40
C GLU A 161 -17.27 -7.40 1.69
N SER A 162 -18.36 -7.86 2.27
CA SER A 162 -19.53 -7.03 2.62
C SER A 162 -19.60 -6.65 4.11
N ALA A 163 -18.56 -6.97 4.90
CA ALA A 163 -18.55 -6.66 6.33
C ALA A 163 -18.25 -5.17 6.58
N GLU A 164 -18.93 -4.59 7.58
CA GLU A 164 -18.67 -3.20 8.03
C GLU A 164 -17.45 -3.10 8.96
N GLY A 165 -17.02 -4.22 9.56
CA GLY A 165 -15.87 -4.29 10.45
C GLY A 165 -14.55 -4.08 9.72
N LYS A 166 -13.50 -3.83 10.49
CA LYS A 166 -12.14 -3.64 10.00
C LYS A 166 -11.29 -4.87 10.26
N LEU A 167 -10.65 -5.36 9.19
CA LEU A 167 -9.71 -6.46 9.24
C LEU A 167 -8.29 -5.94 9.40
N LEU A 168 -7.59 -6.36 10.45
CA LEU A 168 -6.17 -6.10 10.66
C LEU A 168 -5.40 -7.42 10.61
N THR A 169 -4.26 -7.41 9.92
CA THR A 169 -3.33 -8.54 9.87
C THR A 169 -2.07 -8.19 10.66
N THR A 170 -1.59 -9.11 11.49
CA THR A 170 -0.27 -8.94 12.10
C THR A 170 0.81 -9.12 11.05
N VAL A 171 1.83 -8.29 11.09
CA VAL A 171 2.98 -8.34 10.18
C VAL A 171 4.28 -8.28 10.96
N ALA A 172 5.32 -8.94 10.47
CA ALA A 172 6.62 -8.99 11.14
C ALA A 172 7.54 -7.82 10.73
N ASP A 173 7.39 -7.33 9.50
CA ASP A 173 8.22 -6.27 8.94
C ASP A 173 7.46 -5.42 7.90
N LEU A 174 8.14 -4.39 7.37
CA LEU A 174 7.55 -3.45 6.41
C LEU A 174 7.35 -4.07 5.02
N GLU A 175 8.12 -5.08 4.65
CA GLU A 175 7.96 -5.79 3.38
C GLU A 175 6.66 -6.61 3.41
N GLU A 176 6.43 -7.34 4.50
CA GLU A 176 5.17 -8.05 4.72
C GLU A 176 3.98 -7.09 4.79
N ALA A 177 4.13 -5.93 5.44
CA ALA A 177 3.11 -4.89 5.50
C ALA A 177 2.69 -4.43 4.09
N ALA A 178 3.65 -4.18 3.20
CA ALA A 178 3.37 -3.79 1.82
C ALA A 178 2.59 -4.90 1.08
N ILE A 179 2.99 -6.17 1.23
CA ILE A 179 2.32 -7.30 0.60
C ILE A 179 0.88 -7.44 1.10
N VAL A 180 0.66 -7.39 2.42
CA VAL A 180 -0.66 -7.57 3.04
C VAL A 180 -1.67 -6.51 2.59
N PHE A 181 -1.20 -5.29 2.31
CA PHE A 181 -2.05 -4.23 1.79
C PHE A 181 -2.45 -4.38 0.31
N ASP A 182 -1.70 -5.19 -0.45
CA ASP A 182 -1.92 -5.36 -1.89
C ASP A 182 -2.54 -6.73 -2.25
N VAL A 183 -2.86 -7.58 -1.26
CA VAL A 183 -3.52 -8.88 -1.49
C VAL A 183 -4.92 -8.67 -2.05
N LEU A 184 -5.27 -9.33 -3.16
CA LEU A 184 -6.56 -9.22 -3.86
C LEU A 184 -6.98 -7.76 -4.15
N GLU A 185 -6.02 -6.88 -4.50
CA GLU A 185 -6.24 -5.46 -4.82
C GLU A 185 -6.80 -4.60 -3.67
N ARG A 186 -7.61 -5.18 -2.80
CA ARG A 186 -8.18 -4.49 -1.63
C ARG A 186 -7.25 -4.56 -0.42
N GLY A 187 -6.62 -5.70 -0.18
CA GLY A 187 -5.77 -5.97 0.99
C GLY A 187 -6.51 -5.92 2.33
N SER A 188 -5.75 -6.06 3.40
CA SER A 188 -6.23 -5.83 4.77
C SER A 188 -6.55 -4.34 4.96
N ASP A 189 -7.61 -4.00 5.71
CA ASP A 189 -7.94 -2.59 6.05
C ASP A 189 -6.81 -1.94 6.86
N GLY A 190 -6.20 -2.73 7.76
CA GLY A 190 -5.12 -2.29 8.62
C GLY A 190 -4.12 -3.40 8.93
N ILE A 191 -3.06 -3.02 9.62
CA ILE A 191 -2.06 -3.95 10.14
C ILE A 191 -1.81 -3.70 11.64
N LEU A 192 -1.37 -4.74 12.33
CA LEU A 192 -0.75 -4.63 13.64
C LEU A 192 0.75 -4.89 13.48
N TYR A 193 1.56 -3.86 13.75
CA TYR A 193 3.00 -3.86 13.49
C TYR A 193 3.81 -3.65 14.77
N PRO A 194 4.78 -4.53 15.11
CA PRO A 194 5.66 -4.41 16.27
C PRO A 194 7.00 -3.73 15.88
N PRO A 195 7.12 -2.39 15.88
CA PRO A 195 8.36 -1.72 15.53
C PRO A 195 9.42 -1.94 16.61
N ARG A 196 10.68 -1.97 16.21
CA ARG A 196 11.82 -2.02 17.11
C ARG A 196 12.42 -0.64 17.38
N THR A 197 12.23 0.29 16.46
CA THR A 197 12.78 1.64 16.49
C THR A 197 11.77 2.69 16.01
N ALA A 198 12.00 3.96 16.35
CA ALA A 198 11.22 5.08 15.83
C ALA A 198 11.32 5.21 14.30
N ASP A 199 12.49 4.90 13.71
CA ASP A 199 12.70 4.97 12.26
C ASP A 199 11.78 4.02 11.49
N GLU A 200 11.49 2.84 12.05
CA GLU A 200 10.53 1.89 11.47
C GLU A 200 9.10 2.45 11.48
N VAL A 201 8.74 3.22 12.51
CA VAL A 201 7.43 3.91 12.55
C VAL A 201 7.34 4.98 11.47
N PHE A 202 8.39 5.76 11.25
CA PHE A 202 8.43 6.75 10.16
C PHE A 202 8.40 6.08 8.78
N ALA A 203 9.08 4.94 8.63
CA ALA A 203 9.04 4.17 7.38
C ALA A 203 7.64 3.58 7.12
N LEU A 204 6.97 3.09 8.18
CA LEU A 204 5.58 2.64 8.09
C LEU A 204 4.62 3.78 7.72
N ALA A 205 4.80 4.97 8.29
CA ALA A 205 3.99 6.13 7.93
C ALA A 205 4.07 6.43 6.43
N ARG A 206 5.27 6.43 5.86
CA ARG A 206 5.48 6.59 4.42
C ARG A 206 4.80 5.48 3.61
N LEU A 207 4.85 4.23 4.08
CA LEU A 207 4.16 3.11 3.41
C LEU A 207 2.64 3.29 3.43
N LEU A 208 2.06 3.80 4.52
CA LEU A 208 0.63 4.07 4.63
C LEU A 208 0.18 5.27 3.78
N GLU A 209 1.03 6.27 3.66
CA GLU A 209 0.82 7.45 2.81
C GLU A 209 1.02 7.13 1.32
N ALA A 210 1.73 6.05 1.00
CA ALA A 210 1.90 5.53 -0.36
C ALA A 210 0.59 4.90 -0.89
N THR A 211 -0.53 5.60 -0.71
CA THR A 211 -1.71 5.40 -1.55
C THR A 211 -1.29 5.77 -2.96
N THR A 212 -1.57 4.91 -3.93
CA THR A 212 -1.38 5.26 -5.34
C THR A 212 -2.17 6.54 -5.61
N PRO A 213 -1.51 7.66 -5.94
CA PRO A 213 -2.19 8.95 -6.05
C PRO A 213 -3.10 8.94 -7.28
N GLN A 214 -4.26 9.56 -7.16
CA GLN A 214 -5.01 9.98 -8.34
C GLN A 214 -4.20 11.11 -9.01
N LEU A 215 -3.72 10.89 -10.24
CA LEU A 215 -2.96 11.89 -10.97
C LEU A 215 -3.89 12.81 -11.77
N GLU A 216 -3.62 14.09 -11.75
CA GLU A 216 -4.23 15.04 -12.66
C GLU A 216 -3.50 14.98 -14.01
N LEU A 217 -4.08 14.28 -14.98
CA LEU A 217 -3.52 14.19 -16.32
C LEU A 217 -3.81 15.46 -17.10
N ALA A 218 -2.81 15.94 -17.83
CA ALA A 218 -2.92 17.07 -18.74
C ALA A 218 -3.12 16.58 -20.18
N THR A 219 -3.86 17.36 -20.96
CA THR A 219 -3.89 17.21 -22.43
C THR A 219 -2.66 17.90 -23.03
N LEU A 220 -1.91 17.16 -23.80
CA LEU A 220 -0.71 17.61 -24.50
C LEU A 220 -0.99 17.66 -26.00
N THR A 221 -0.69 18.79 -26.66
CA THR A 221 -0.83 18.93 -28.12
C THR A 221 0.49 18.62 -28.80
N VAL A 222 0.49 17.68 -29.75
CA VAL A 222 1.67 17.31 -30.52
C VAL A 222 2.14 18.49 -31.36
N GLU A 223 3.40 18.88 -31.17
CA GLU A 223 4.06 19.95 -31.93
C GLU A 223 4.86 19.40 -33.11
N SER A 224 5.64 18.34 -32.90
CA SER A 224 6.44 17.72 -33.92
C SER A 224 6.72 16.24 -33.66
N ILE A 225 6.96 15.50 -34.75
CA ILE A 225 7.41 14.11 -34.72
C ILE A 225 8.64 14.01 -35.65
N GLN A 226 9.75 13.49 -35.13
CA GLN A 226 11.01 13.42 -35.86
C GLN A 226 11.68 12.06 -35.70
N HIS A 227 12.20 11.49 -36.79
CA HIS A 227 13.05 10.31 -36.71
C HIS A 227 14.43 10.68 -36.17
N VAL A 228 14.89 9.99 -35.14
CA VAL A 228 16.16 10.28 -34.45
C VAL A 228 17.24 9.22 -34.73
N GLY A 229 16.93 8.18 -35.50
CA GLY A 229 17.86 7.14 -35.91
C GLY A 229 17.74 5.87 -35.04
N LEU A 230 18.84 5.10 -34.97
CA LEU A 230 18.92 3.87 -34.19
C LEU A 230 19.31 4.18 -32.74
N GLY A 231 18.64 3.52 -31.79
CA GLY A 231 18.99 3.59 -30.36
C GLY A 231 18.36 2.44 -29.59
N ASP A 232 18.68 2.37 -28.32
CA ASP A 232 18.21 1.31 -27.46
C ASP A 232 16.88 1.70 -26.80
N ARG A 233 15.85 0.90 -27.05
CA ARG A 233 14.53 1.06 -26.44
C ARG A 233 14.27 -0.01 -25.40
N VAL A 234 13.46 0.31 -24.41
CA VAL A 234 13.05 -0.56 -23.32
C VAL A 234 11.58 -0.95 -23.48
N CYS A 235 11.29 -2.26 -23.47
CA CYS A 235 9.96 -2.77 -23.14
C CYS A 235 9.93 -3.14 -21.67
N VAL A 236 8.88 -2.74 -20.97
CA VAL A 236 8.60 -3.13 -19.60
C VAL A 236 7.52 -4.20 -19.61
N ASP A 237 7.83 -5.37 -19.06
CA ASP A 237 6.88 -6.47 -18.84
C ASP A 237 6.57 -6.56 -17.34
N THR A 238 5.30 -6.43 -16.98
CA THR A 238 4.83 -6.49 -15.59
C THR A 238 4.37 -7.90 -15.19
N CYS A 239 4.29 -8.16 -13.87
CA CYS A 239 3.77 -9.40 -13.31
C CYS A 239 2.23 -9.44 -13.27
N SER A 240 1.56 -8.34 -13.60
CA SER A 240 0.09 -8.23 -13.70
C SER A 240 -0.31 -7.69 -15.06
N HIS A 241 -1.55 -7.91 -15.47
CA HIS A 241 -2.11 -7.33 -16.68
C HIS A 241 -2.43 -5.85 -16.49
N PHE A 242 -2.34 -5.07 -17.55
CA PHE A 242 -2.91 -3.74 -17.66
C PHE A 242 -4.36 -3.85 -18.17
N GLU A 243 -5.18 -2.89 -17.77
CA GLU A 243 -6.48 -2.66 -18.39
C GLU A 243 -6.31 -2.01 -19.78
N GLU A 244 -7.38 -1.94 -20.57
CA GLU A 244 -7.32 -1.42 -21.94
C GLU A 244 -6.91 0.07 -22.01
N ASP A 245 -7.33 0.84 -21.02
CA ASP A 245 -7.04 2.28 -20.90
C ASP A 245 -5.84 2.59 -19.99
N GLU A 246 -5.02 1.58 -19.67
CA GLU A 246 -3.85 1.72 -18.80
C GLU A 246 -2.53 1.65 -19.56
N GLY A 247 -1.53 2.31 -18.97
CA GLY A 247 -0.15 2.27 -19.39
C GLY A 247 0.79 2.76 -18.30
N ILE A 248 1.96 3.25 -18.69
CA ILE A 248 2.92 3.91 -17.80
C ILE A 248 3.29 5.29 -18.33
N LEU A 249 3.63 6.19 -17.42
CA LEU A 249 4.10 7.53 -17.76
C LEU A 249 5.59 7.51 -18.09
N VAL A 250 5.94 8.00 -19.27
CA VAL A 250 7.32 8.06 -19.76
C VAL A 250 7.61 9.43 -20.36
N GLY A 251 8.78 9.99 -20.10
CA GLY A 251 9.22 11.27 -20.67
C GLY A 251 10.72 11.36 -20.80
N SER A 252 11.20 12.04 -21.87
CA SER A 252 12.63 12.33 -22.04
C SER A 252 13.13 13.34 -21.02
N TYR A 253 12.23 14.19 -20.51
CA TYR A 253 12.51 15.20 -19.48
C TYR A 253 11.85 14.83 -18.17
N SER A 254 12.47 15.18 -17.06
CA SER A 254 11.99 14.88 -15.72
C SER A 254 10.73 15.65 -15.31
N SER A 255 10.38 16.70 -16.04
CA SER A 255 9.26 17.61 -15.75
C SER A 255 7.97 17.27 -16.49
N GLY A 256 7.98 16.35 -17.45
CA GLY A 256 6.81 16.03 -18.25
C GLY A 256 6.84 14.62 -18.84
N PHE A 257 5.69 13.97 -18.82
CA PHE A 257 5.52 12.57 -19.22
C PHE A 257 4.34 12.42 -20.16
N ILE A 258 4.43 11.48 -21.09
CA ILE A 258 3.34 11.02 -21.95
C ILE A 258 2.87 9.66 -21.46
N LEU A 259 1.58 9.39 -21.50
CA LEU A 259 1.00 8.10 -21.11
C LEU A 259 1.16 7.09 -22.24
N CYS A 260 2.19 6.23 -22.10
CA CYS A 260 2.46 5.12 -23.00
C CYS A 260 1.49 3.98 -22.75
N CYS A 261 0.71 3.60 -23.77
CA CYS A 261 -0.31 2.56 -23.67
C CYS A 261 0.32 1.16 -23.58
N SER A 262 -0.33 0.27 -22.84
CA SER A 262 -0.01 -1.16 -22.85
C SER A 262 -0.35 -1.82 -24.18
N GLU A 263 0.25 -3.00 -24.45
CA GLU A 263 -0.05 -3.78 -25.65
C GLU A 263 -1.31 -4.67 -25.46
N THR A 264 -2.33 -4.10 -24.83
CA THR A 264 -3.63 -4.76 -24.56
C THR A 264 -4.50 -4.83 -25.82
N HIS A 265 -4.39 -3.83 -26.68
CA HIS A 265 -5.23 -3.73 -27.88
C HIS A 265 -4.74 -4.68 -29.00
N PRO A 266 -5.67 -5.36 -29.69
CA PRO A 266 -5.32 -6.28 -30.75
C PRO A 266 -4.60 -5.58 -31.92
N LEU A 267 -3.67 -6.29 -32.52
CA LEU A 267 -2.93 -5.92 -33.69
C LEU A 267 -3.03 -7.03 -34.73
N PRO A 268 -3.09 -6.70 -36.03
CA PRO A 268 -2.97 -7.72 -37.06
C PRO A 268 -1.67 -8.51 -36.89
N TYR A 269 -1.75 -9.82 -37.03
CA TYR A 269 -0.60 -10.77 -37.01
C TYR A 269 0.15 -10.91 -35.68
N MET A 270 -0.27 -10.24 -34.61
CA MET A 270 0.40 -10.34 -33.30
C MET A 270 -0.61 -10.58 -32.18
N PRO A 271 -0.30 -11.49 -31.25
CA PRO A 271 -1.11 -11.65 -30.05
C PRO A 271 -0.95 -10.41 -29.14
N THR A 272 -2.01 -10.07 -28.43
CA THR A 272 -1.95 -9.05 -27.40
C THR A 272 -1.01 -9.45 -26.27
N ARG A 273 -0.37 -8.47 -25.66
CA ARG A 273 0.53 -8.64 -24.50
C ARG A 273 0.11 -7.67 -23.41
N PRO A 274 -0.99 -7.95 -22.71
CA PRO A 274 -1.58 -7.02 -21.75
C PRO A 274 -0.70 -6.77 -20.51
N PHE A 275 0.46 -7.39 -20.44
CA PHE A 275 1.48 -7.20 -19.42
C PHE A 275 2.65 -6.31 -19.93
N ARG A 276 2.62 -5.80 -21.18
CA ARG A 276 3.75 -5.10 -21.80
C ARG A 276 3.42 -3.67 -22.13
N VAL A 277 4.38 -2.77 -21.84
CA VAL A 277 4.46 -1.43 -22.42
C VAL A 277 5.75 -1.28 -23.19
N ASN A 278 5.68 -0.84 -24.45
CA ASN A 278 6.84 -0.38 -25.20
C ASN A 278 7.13 1.06 -24.75
N ALA A 279 8.00 1.19 -23.74
CA ALA A 279 8.10 2.40 -22.94
C ALA A 279 8.84 3.54 -23.64
N GLY A 280 9.99 3.26 -24.26
CA GLY A 280 10.77 4.30 -24.93
C GLY A 280 12.29 4.09 -24.86
N ALA A 281 13.03 5.11 -25.20
CA ALA A 281 14.50 5.09 -25.19
C ALA A 281 15.04 4.98 -23.75
N LEU A 282 16.16 4.33 -23.60
CA LEU A 282 16.75 3.96 -22.31
C LEU A 282 17.01 5.13 -21.34
N HIS A 283 17.23 6.35 -21.88
CA HIS A 283 17.47 7.57 -21.08
C HIS A 283 16.20 8.18 -20.50
N SER A 284 15.02 7.76 -20.99
CA SER A 284 13.75 8.34 -20.56
C SER A 284 13.44 8.00 -19.10
N TYR A 285 12.75 8.92 -18.44
CA TYR A 285 12.22 8.71 -17.08
C TYR A 285 10.88 7.99 -17.11
N THR A 286 10.61 7.21 -16.09
CA THR A 286 9.29 6.65 -15.78
C THR A 286 8.91 6.92 -14.34
N LEU A 287 7.60 7.02 -14.07
CA LEU A 287 7.08 7.33 -12.73
C LEU A 287 6.81 6.04 -11.94
N GLY A 288 7.39 5.97 -10.76
CA GLY A 288 7.16 4.94 -9.75
C GLY A 288 6.29 5.43 -8.59
N PRO A 289 6.03 4.56 -7.60
CA PRO A 289 5.39 4.95 -6.34
C PRO A 289 6.11 6.11 -5.65
N GLU A 290 5.41 6.76 -4.71
CA GLU A 290 5.95 7.87 -3.90
C GLU A 290 6.44 9.06 -4.74
N ASN A 291 5.84 9.27 -5.90
CA ASN A 291 6.24 10.33 -6.84
C ASN A 291 7.73 10.29 -7.21
N ARG A 292 8.33 9.11 -7.22
CA ARG A 292 9.74 8.89 -7.58
C ARG A 292 9.88 8.53 -9.05
N THR A 293 10.90 9.07 -9.71
CA THR A 293 11.25 8.68 -11.09
C THR A 293 12.50 7.81 -11.12
N SER A 294 12.55 6.92 -12.10
CA SER A 294 13.73 6.12 -12.47
C SER A 294 13.98 6.27 -13.95
N TYR A 295 15.24 6.13 -14.38
CA TYR A 295 15.51 5.95 -15.80
C TYR A 295 15.00 4.58 -16.26
N LEU A 296 14.54 4.49 -17.51
CA LEU A 296 14.16 3.18 -18.08
C LEU A 296 15.33 2.19 -18.09
N SER A 297 16.58 2.68 -18.18
CA SER A 297 17.78 1.87 -18.08
C SER A 297 18.01 1.23 -16.71
N GLU A 298 17.42 1.77 -15.64
CA GLU A 298 17.51 1.27 -14.28
C GLU A 298 16.39 0.30 -13.91
N VAL A 299 15.33 0.27 -14.74
CA VAL A 299 14.16 -0.58 -14.49
C VAL A 299 14.52 -2.04 -14.72
N GLY A 300 14.24 -2.88 -13.73
CA GLY A 300 14.52 -4.32 -13.78
C GLY A 300 13.49 -5.12 -12.99
N SER A 301 13.66 -6.43 -12.96
CA SER A 301 12.78 -7.34 -12.21
C SER A 301 12.69 -6.95 -10.74
N GLY A 302 11.50 -6.92 -10.18
CA GLY A 302 11.20 -6.52 -8.81
C GLY A 302 10.98 -5.02 -8.60
N HIS A 303 11.33 -4.16 -9.58
CA HIS A 303 11.02 -2.73 -9.49
C HIS A 303 9.51 -2.49 -9.50
N ALA A 304 9.06 -1.50 -8.74
CA ALA A 304 7.68 -1.06 -8.74
C ALA A 304 7.50 0.18 -9.61
N LEU A 305 6.49 0.16 -10.48
CA LEU A 305 6.06 1.31 -11.28
C LEU A 305 4.58 1.63 -10.99
N LEU A 306 4.11 2.75 -11.49
CA LEU A 306 2.69 3.09 -11.50
C LEU A 306 2.10 2.71 -12.88
N ALA A 307 1.10 1.81 -12.86
CA ALA A 307 0.13 1.75 -13.95
C ALA A 307 -0.82 2.93 -13.78
N VAL A 308 -1.10 3.61 -14.89
CA VAL A 308 -1.91 4.84 -14.91
C VAL A 308 -3.03 4.66 -15.92
N GLY A 309 -4.26 4.86 -15.47
CA GLY A 309 -5.44 4.87 -16.34
C GLY A 309 -5.64 6.21 -17.03
N ALA A 310 -6.39 6.23 -18.12
CA ALA A 310 -6.71 7.46 -18.86
C ALA A 310 -7.52 8.48 -18.04
N ASP A 311 -8.14 8.05 -16.95
CA ASP A 311 -8.84 8.90 -15.96
C ASP A 311 -7.92 9.39 -14.82
N GLY A 312 -6.63 9.04 -14.87
CA GLY A 312 -5.65 9.39 -13.85
C GLY A 312 -5.61 8.47 -12.63
N ARG A 313 -6.46 7.43 -12.57
CA ARG A 313 -6.31 6.41 -11.51
C ARG A 313 -4.95 5.76 -11.61
N THR A 314 -4.37 5.40 -10.50
CA THR A 314 -3.08 4.71 -10.48
C THR A 314 -3.15 3.45 -9.64
N ARG A 315 -2.28 2.51 -9.95
CA ARG A 315 -2.01 1.33 -9.13
C ARG A 315 -0.55 0.94 -9.23
N ARG A 316 -0.02 0.35 -8.18
CA ARG A 316 1.34 -0.19 -8.17
C ARG A 316 1.39 -1.48 -8.98
N VAL A 317 2.37 -1.58 -9.89
CA VAL A 317 2.68 -2.80 -10.64
C VAL A 317 4.14 -3.18 -10.45
N VAL A 318 4.41 -4.49 -10.41
CA VAL A 318 5.76 -5.02 -10.29
C VAL A 318 6.27 -5.40 -11.67
N VAL A 319 7.48 -4.96 -11.98
CA VAL A 319 8.18 -5.33 -13.22
C VAL A 319 8.70 -6.76 -13.09
N GLY A 320 8.29 -7.62 -13.99
CA GLY A 320 8.82 -8.97 -14.10
C GLY A 320 10.08 -9.04 -14.96
N ARG A 321 10.16 -8.17 -15.98
CA ARG A 321 11.30 -8.10 -16.92
C ARG A 321 11.35 -6.75 -17.63
N ALA A 322 12.53 -6.21 -17.81
CA ALA A 322 12.81 -5.17 -18.80
C ALA A 322 13.57 -5.77 -19.98
N LYS A 323 13.14 -5.45 -21.20
CA LYS A 323 13.76 -5.95 -22.43
C LYS A 323 14.35 -4.80 -23.22
N LEU A 324 15.66 -4.80 -23.40
CA LEU A 324 16.42 -3.80 -24.14
C LEU A 324 16.72 -4.30 -25.55
N GLU A 325 16.42 -3.51 -26.57
CA GLU A 325 16.70 -3.83 -27.97
C GLU A 325 16.98 -2.55 -28.76
N SER A 326 17.99 -2.62 -29.67
CA SER A 326 18.27 -1.54 -30.65
C SER A 326 17.21 -1.53 -31.73
N ARG A 327 16.56 -0.38 -31.90
CA ARG A 327 15.45 -0.15 -32.83
C ARG A 327 15.53 1.25 -33.44
N PRO A 328 14.91 1.48 -34.63
CA PRO A 328 14.63 2.82 -35.09
C PRO A 328 13.78 3.58 -34.09
N LEU A 329 14.12 4.82 -33.81
CA LEU A 329 13.45 5.67 -32.84
C LEU A 329 12.90 6.93 -33.51
N LEU A 330 11.80 7.42 -32.96
CA LEU A 330 11.24 8.74 -33.23
C LEU A 330 11.07 9.52 -31.93
N GLU A 331 11.20 10.83 -32.01
CA GLU A 331 10.91 11.77 -30.94
C GLU A 331 9.54 12.40 -31.19
N ILE A 332 8.70 12.42 -30.16
CA ILE A 332 7.42 13.13 -30.08
C ILE A 332 7.64 14.32 -29.18
N ARG A 333 7.44 15.53 -29.70
CA ARG A 333 7.37 16.77 -28.92
C ARG A 333 5.95 17.23 -28.86
N ALA A 334 5.49 17.52 -27.64
CA ALA A 334 4.16 18.04 -27.36
C ALA A 334 4.24 19.13 -26.29
N HIS A 335 3.26 19.99 -26.25
CA HIS A 335 3.16 21.05 -25.24
C HIS A 335 1.82 20.99 -24.51
N ALA A 336 1.83 21.36 -23.26
CA ALA A 336 0.62 21.58 -22.46
C ALA A 336 0.02 22.98 -22.75
N GLU A 337 -1.17 23.24 -22.23
CA GLU A 337 -1.87 24.52 -22.41
C GLU A 337 -1.05 25.74 -21.92
N ASP A 338 -0.28 25.55 -20.86
CA ASP A 338 0.63 26.58 -20.29
C ASP A 338 1.94 26.76 -21.09
N GLY A 339 2.13 25.99 -22.18
CA GLY A 339 3.30 26.01 -23.03
C GLY A 339 4.47 25.14 -22.53
N GLN A 340 4.30 24.37 -21.43
CA GLN A 340 5.34 23.47 -20.98
C GLN A 340 5.59 22.38 -22.01
N LEU A 341 6.86 22.27 -22.46
CA LEU A 341 7.29 21.27 -23.44
C LEU A 341 7.47 19.90 -22.76
N VAL A 342 6.94 18.87 -23.42
CA VAL A 342 7.11 17.46 -23.07
C VAL A 342 7.71 16.73 -24.26
N SER A 343 8.72 15.91 -24.05
CA SER A 343 9.35 15.09 -25.08
C SER A 343 9.35 13.63 -24.69
N LEU A 344 9.14 12.77 -25.67
CA LEU A 344 9.20 11.32 -25.56
C LEU A 344 9.90 10.72 -26.76
N THR A 345 10.95 9.94 -26.53
CA THR A 345 11.62 9.17 -27.57
C THR A 345 11.20 7.71 -27.49
N VAL A 346 10.55 7.21 -28.54
CA VAL A 346 9.99 5.84 -28.60
C VAL A 346 10.46 5.10 -29.85
N GLN A 347 10.23 3.78 -29.87
CA GLN A 347 10.45 2.99 -31.08
C GLN A 347 9.49 3.45 -32.18
N ASP A 348 10.03 3.65 -33.36
CA ASP A 348 9.28 3.90 -34.60
C ASP A 348 8.68 2.58 -35.11
N ASP A 349 7.53 2.25 -34.56
CA ASP A 349 6.83 1.00 -34.85
C ASP A 349 5.33 1.12 -34.51
N TRP A 350 4.51 0.48 -35.33
CA TRP A 350 3.06 0.47 -35.18
C TRP A 350 2.54 -0.28 -33.91
N HIS A 351 3.40 -1.01 -33.22
CA HIS A 351 3.10 -1.59 -31.91
C HIS A 351 3.14 -0.56 -30.79
N VAL A 352 3.81 0.57 -31.00
CA VAL A 352 3.97 1.61 -29.99
C VAL A 352 2.76 2.51 -30.01
N ARG A 353 2.14 2.65 -28.86
CA ARG A 353 0.91 3.42 -28.71
C ARG A 353 0.98 4.32 -27.50
N VAL A 354 0.29 5.43 -27.59
CA VAL A 354 0.06 6.39 -26.50
C VAL A 354 -1.42 6.59 -26.33
N LEU A 355 -1.84 7.06 -25.15
CA LEU A 355 -3.23 7.36 -24.87
C LEU A 355 -3.52 8.85 -25.07
N GLY A 356 -4.64 9.14 -25.70
CA GLY A 356 -5.22 10.46 -25.83
C GLY A 356 -6.44 10.64 -24.91
N PRO A 357 -7.03 11.85 -24.89
CA PRO A 357 -8.21 12.16 -24.09
C PRO A 357 -9.33 11.14 -24.28
N GLY A 358 -9.97 10.78 -23.15
CA GLY A 358 -11.03 9.76 -23.11
C GLY A 358 -10.54 8.32 -23.35
N GLY A 359 -9.24 8.04 -23.19
CA GLY A 359 -8.65 6.71 -23.38
C GLY A 359 -8.47 6.32 -24.85
N LYS A 360 -8.51 7.29 -25.76
CA LYS A 360 -8.26 7.04 -27.19
C LYS A 360 -6.86 6.50 -27.41
N VAL A 361 -6.76 5.33 -28.01
CA VAL A 361 -5.48 4.71 -28.36
C VAL A 361 -4.94 5.28 -29.67
N LEU A 362 -3.74 5.83 -29.64
CA LEU A 362 -3.07 6.48 -30.78
C LEU A 362 -1.79 5.73 -31.15
N ASN A 363 -1.64 5.39 -32.41
CA ASN A 363 -0.43 4.77 -32.93
C ASN A 363 0.63 5.84 -33.19
N VAL A 364 1.85 5.66 -32.68
CA VAL A 364 2.91 6.67 -32.82
C VAL A 364 3.32 6.92 -34.26
N THR A 365 3.18 5.92 -35.15
CA THR A 365 3.52 6.07 -36.60
C THR A 365 2.44 6.84 -37.40
N GLU A 366 1.26 7.05 -36.81
CA GLU A 366 0.13 7.74 -37.40
C GLU A 366 -0.12 9.14 -36.79
N LEU A 367 0.60 9.48 -35.74
CA LEU A 367 0.50 10.78 -35.06
C LEU A 367 0.82 11.94 -36.03
N ARG A 368 0.13 13.05 -35.82
CA ARG A 368 0.30 14.29 -36.56
C ARG A 368 0.38 15.48 -35.61
N THR A 369 1.00 16.55 -36.06
CA THR A 369 0.93 17.84 -35.37
C THR A 369 -0.51 18.24 -35.15
N GLY A 370 -0.85 18.63 -33.92
CA GLY A 370 -2.18 18.97 -33.47
C GLY A 370 -2.97 17.81 -32.83
N ASP A 371 -2.46 16.57 -32.88
CA ASP A 371 -3.09 15.47 -32.12
C ASP A 371 -2.94 15.70 -30.61
N GLU A 372 -3.92 15.23 -29.84
CA GLU A 372 -3.95 15.38 -28.39
C GLU A 372 -3.59 14.07 -27.69
N LEU A 373 -2.64 14.16 -26.77
CA LEU A 373 -2.14 13.06 -25.93
C LEU A 373 -2.48 13.31 -24.46
N LEU A 374 -2.60 12.25 -23.69
CA LEU A 374 -2.60 12.33 -22.24
C LEU A 374 -1.17 12.31 -21.70
N GLY A 375 -0.90 13.19 -20.75
CA GLY A 375 0.37 13.25 -20.07
C GLY A 375 0.25 13.72 -18.63
N TYR A 376 1.38 13.79 -17.96
CA TYR A 376 1.48 14.29 -16.60
C TYR A 376 2.60 15.32 -16.50
N LEU A 377 2.30 16.44 -15.90
CA LEU A 377 3.26 17.53 -15.66
C LEU A 377 3.71 17.48 -14.20
N ALA A 378 4.99 17.20 -13.98
CA ALA A 378 5.55 17.28 -12.64
C ALA A 378 5.73 18.75 -12.24
N THR A 379 5.22 19.12 -11.08
CA THR A 379 5.32 20.49 -10.55
C THR A 379 6.76 20.88 -10.23
N ASP A 380 7.61 19.92 -9.89
CA ASP A 380 8.99 20.14 -9.50
C ASP A 380 9.94 19.38 -10.46
N LYS A 381 11.05 20.04 -10.78
CA LYS A 381 12.19 19.38 -11.46
C LYS A 381 12.81 18.35 -10.53
N ARG A 382 13.51 17.37 -11.11
CA ARG A 382 13.97 16.21 -10.36
C ARG A 382 15.47 16.05 -10.42
N HIS A 383 16.04 15.59 -9.29
CA HIS A 383 17.42 15.14 -9.22
C HIS A 383 17.48 13.79 -8.51
N VAL A 384 18.16 12.79 -9.12
CA VAL A 384 18.23 11.42 -8.58
C VAL A 384 16.83 10.84 -8.22
N GLY A 385 15.83 11.10 -9.09
CA GLY A 385 14.47 10.59 -8.94
C GLY A 385 13.57 11.34 -7.94
N LEU A 386 14.07 12.37 -7.24
CA LEU A 386 13.33 13.14 -6.24
C LEU A 386 13.09 14.58 -6.70
N PRO A 387 11.95 15.20 -6.32
CA PRO A 387 11.67 16.62 -6.60
C PRO A 387 12.73 17.52 -5.99
N ILE A 388 13.16 18.54 -6.75
CA ILE A 388 14.13 19.56 -6.29
C ILE A 388 13.66 20.98 -6.63
N GLY A 389 13.98 21.96 -5.78
CA GLY A 389 13.74 23.38 -6.01
C GLY A 389 14.88 24.12 -6.74
N GLU A 390 15.87 23.41 -7.29
CA GLU A 390 17.02 24.01 -7.96
C GLU A 390 16.81 24.18 -9.46
N PHE A 391 17.61 25.08 -10.07
CA PHE A 391 17.57 25.29 -11.52
C PHE A 391 18.14 24.06 -12.25
N CYS A 392 17.31 23.41 -13.05
CA CYS A 392 17.69 22.36 -13.98
C CYS A 392 17.12 22.68 -15.38
N LYS A 393 17.92 22.51 -16.44
CA LYS A 393 17.47 22.66 -17.81
C LYS A 393 17.81 21.38 -18.56
N GLU A 394 16.78 20.74 -19.07
CA GLU A 394 16.87 19.60 -20.00
C GLU A 394 16.50 20.09 -21.39
N SER A 395 17.18 19.61 -22.44
CA SER A 395 16.98 20.06 -23.82
C SER A 395 17.31 18.94 -24.82
#